data_f456d7330b287b7749e7bf08d2372a5b
#
_entry.id   f456d7330b287b7749e7bf08d2372a5b
#
_cell.length_a   1.000
_cell.length_b   1.000
_cell.length_c   1.000
_cell.angle_alpha   90.00
_cell.angle_beta   90.00
_cell.angle_gamma   90.00
#
_symmetry.space_group_name_H-M   'P 1'
#
loop_
_entity.id
_entity.type
_entity.pdbx_description
1 polymer ?
#
loop_
_entity_poly.entity_id
_entity_poly.type
_entity_poly.pdbx_seq_one_letter_code
_entity_poly.pdbx_strand_id
1 'polypeptide(L)'
;MRRCWTLTLVAVMMVAVQARAVELQVGDPAPDFKLAASDGKTYQLSSFKGKRAVVVAWFPKAFTGGCTIECKSLAANGAKIRQYDVAYFMASTDPVEGEKGNKAFAESEKADFPLLSDPTKETAAAYGVLNTERGFAMRWTFYIDKDGKIAAIDKAVKPPTSAEDMLAKLAELKVPQPK
;
A
#
# COMPACT_ATOMS: atom_id res chain seq x y z
N MET A 1 39.19 10.33 -62.52
CA MET A 1 39.00 10.96 -61.21
C MET A 1 37.84 10.22 -60.50
N ARG A 2 38.17 9.29 -59.60
CA ARG A 2 37.19 8.48 -58.87
C ARG A 2 37.09 9.03 -57.44
N ARG A 3 35.93 9.61 -57.07
CA ARG A 3 35.64 10.08 -55.72
C ARG A 3 35.14 8.89 -54.89
N CYS A 4 35.96 8.43 -53.95
CA CYS A 4 35.54 7.50 -52.89
C CYS A 4 34.75 8.26 -51.84
N TRP A 5 33.48 7.91 -51.64
CA TRP A 5 32.68 8.37 -50.53
C TRP A 5 32.73 7.30 -49.42
N THR A 6 33.41 7.62 -48.36
CA THR A 6 33.41 6.81 -47.14
C THR A 6 32.17 7.18 -46.32
N LEU A 7 31.23 6.26 -46.27
CA LEU A 7 30.06 6.32 -45.37
C LEU A 7 30.52 5.93 -43.93
N THR A 8 30.60 6.92 -43.05
CA THR A 8 30.84 6.70 -41.64
C THR A 8 29.51 6.34 -40.98
N LEU A 9 29.33 5.05 -40.59
CA LEU A 9 28.20 4.59 -39.77
C LEU A 9 28.42 5.05 -38.33
N VAL A 10 27.62 6.02 -37.85
CA VAL A 10 27.57 6.37 -36.44
C VAL A 10 26.58 5.43 -35.76
N ALA A 11 27.10 4.46 -35.04
CA ALA A 11 26.28 3.58 -34.18
C ALA A 11 25.85 4.35 -32.93
N VAL A 12 24.60 4.77 -32.87
CA VAL A 12 23.97 5.32 -31.64
C VAL A 12 23.71 4.17 -30.68
N MET A 13 24.55 4.02 -29.67
CA MET A 13 24.33 3.08 -28.57
C MET A 13 23.20 3.64 -27.68
N MET A 14 21.97 3.11 -27.82
CA MET A 14 20.89 3.35 -26.85
C MET A 14 21.23 2.60 -25.57
N VAL A 15 21.69 3.33 -24.56
CA VAL A 15 21.79 2.81 -23.19
C VAL A 15 20.38 2.73 -22.63
N ALA A 16 19.80 1.54 -22.59
CA ALA A 16 18.57 1.28 -21.89
C ALA A 16 18.85 1.41 -20.38
N VAL A 17 18.46 2.55 -19.80
CA VAL A 17 18.42 2.71 -18.35
C VAL A 17 17.29 1.83 -17.84
N GLN A 18 17.63 0.65 -17.36
CA GLN A 18 16.69 -0.19 -16.61
C GLN A 18 16.44 0.52 -15.28
N ALA A 19 15.27 1.12 -15.15
CA ALA A 19 14.78 1.61 -13.87
C ALA A 19 14.63 0.39 -12.94
N ARG A 20 15.64 0.14 -12.11
CA ARG A 20 15.50 -0.76 -10.96
C ARG A 20 14.42 -0.13 -10.07
N ALA A 21 13.36 -0.87 -9.78
CA ALA A 21 12.45 -0.50 -8.72
C ALA A 21 13.28 -0.32 -7.45
N VAL A 22 13.40 0.92 -6.98
CA VAL A 22 14.10 1.22 -5.72
C VAL A 22 13.21 0.69 -4.62
N GLU A 23 13.72 -0.26 -3.86
CA GLU A 23 13.00 -0.78 -2.70
C GLU A 23 12.82 0.34 -1.67
N LEU A 24 11.57 0.64 -1.33
CA LEU A 24 11.24 1.70 -0.37
C LEU A 24 11.82 1.38 1.01
N GLN A 25 12.37 2.40 1.64
CA GLN A 25 13.00 2.34 2.96
C GLN A 25 12.37 3.33 3.93
N VAL A 26 12.62 3.14 5.22
CA VAL A 26 12.26 4.10 6.26
C VAL A 26 12.96 5.44 5.98
N GLY A 27 12.20 6.53 6.00
CA GLY A 27 12.65 7.87 5.67
C GLY A 27 12.33 8.32 4.25
N ASP A 28 12.06 7.39 3.32
CA ASP A 28 11.67 7.74 1.95
C ASP A 28 10.29 8.41 1.91
N PRO A 29 10.04 9.30 0.96
CA PRO A 29 8.68 9.75 0.66
C PRO A 29 7.81 8.55 0.26
N ALA A 30 6.66 8.38 0.92
CA ALA A 30 5.70 7.36 0.49
C ALA A 30 5.12 7.74 -0.87
N PRO A 31 5.04 6.80 -1.84
CA PRO A 31 4.39 7.06 -3.12
C PRO A 31 2.95 7.54 -2.91
N ASP A 32 2.58 8.65 -3.55
CA ASP A 32 1.19 9.12 -3.48
C ASP A 32 0.27 8.13 -4.20
N PHE A 33 -0.93 7.98 -3.70
CA PHE A 33 -1.97 7.19 -4.33
C PHE A 33 -3.30 7.94 -4.33
N LYS A 34 -4.16 7.58 -5.29
CA LYS A 34 -5.56 7.99 -5.32
C LYS A 34 -6.40 6.76 -5.65
N LEU A 35 -6.93 6.11 -4.64
CA LEU A 35 -7.60 4.81 -4.77
C LEU A 35 -9.05 4.88 -4.29
N ALA A 36 -9.93 4.22 -5.03
CA ALA A 36 -11.30 3.97 -4.59
C ALA A 36 -11.31 2.94 -3.47
N ALA A 37 -12.30 3.04 -2.59
CA ALA A 37 -12.41 2.19 -1.40
C ALA A 37 -13.78 1.54 -1.24
N SER A 38 -13.83 0.54 -0.38
CA SER A 38 -15.03 -0.26 -0.05
C SER A 38 -16.20 0.55 0.49
N ASP A 39 -15.95 1.73 1.06
CA ASP A 39 -16.98 2.65 1.59
C ASP A 39 -17.54 3.62 0.54
N GLY A 40 -17.20 3.42 -0.74
CA GLY A 40 -17.64 4.25 -1.86
C GLY A 40 -16.90 5.57 -2.02
N LYS A 41 -15.89 5.84 -1.19
CA LYS A 41 -15.06 7.05 -1.29
C LYS A 41 -13.77 6.77 -2.05
N THR A 42 -13.08 7.86 -2.42
CA THR A 42 -11.73 7.83 -2.95
C THR A 42 -10.78 8.49 -1.95
N TYR A 43 -9.69 7.81 -1.65
CA TYR A 43 -8.67 8.29 -0.73
C TYR A 43 -7.39 8.61 -1.48
N GLN A 44 -6.80 9.75 -1.14
CA GLN A 44 -5.51 10.17 -1.66
C GLN A 44 -4.55 10.39 -0.50
N LEU A 45 -3.35 9.79 -0.55
CA LEU A 45 -2.38 9.86 0.54
C LEU A 45 -2.00 11.31 0.86
N SER A 46 -1.72 12.13 -0.16
CA SER A 46 -1.32 13.53 0.03
C SER A 46 -2.37 14.38 0.77
N SER A 47 -3.65 13.96 0.79
CA SER A 47 -4.71 14.66 1.54
C SER A 47 -4.55 14.58 3.07
N PHE A 48 -3.78 13.63 3.56
CA PHE A 48 -3.48 13.41 4.98
C PHE A 48 -2.22 14.15 5.44
N LYS A 49 -1.37 14.59 4.50
CA LYS A 49 -0.11 15.26 4.81
C LYS A 49 -0.32 16.51 5.66
N GLY A 50 0.47 16.67 6.71
CA GLY A 50 0.37 17.75 7.69
C GLY A 50 -0.78 17.58 8.70
N LYS A 51 -1.63 16.55 8.55
CA LYS A 51 -2.82 16.36 9.38
C LYS A 51 -2.69 15.17 10.32
N ARG A 52 -2.45 13.98 9.78
CA ARG A 52 -2.36 12.72 10.57
C ARG A 52 -1.45 11.70 9.91
N ALA A 53 -1.03 10.72 10.69
CA ALA A 53 -0.33 9.54 10.16
C ALA A 53 -1.27 8.67 9.31
N VAL A 54 -0.68 7.82 8.46
CA VAL A 54 -1.43 6.86 7.63
C VAL A 54 -0.82 5.48 7.77
N VAL A 55 -1.67 4.46 7.90
CA VAL A 55 -1.27 3.05 7.82
C VAL A 55 -1.93 2.40 6.63
N VAL A 56 -1.12 1.73 5.80
CA VAL A 56 -1.60 0.95 4.66
C VAL A 56 -1.16 -0.50 4.84
N ALA A 57 -2.11 -1.36 5.20
CA ALA A 57 -1.90 -2.81 5.34
C ALA A 57 -2.25 -3.50 4.02
N TRP A 58 -1.23 -3.78 3.20
CA TRP A 58 -1.40 -4.52 1.96
C TRP A 58 -1.68 -5.99 2.23
N PHE A 59 -2.67 -6.54 1.56
CA PHE A 59 -3.03 -7.95 1.66
C PHE A 59 -3.17 -8.60 0.26
N PRO A 60 -2.90 -9.92 0.15
CA PRO A 60 -2.86 -10.60 -1.15
C PRO A 60 -4.19 -10.61 -1.89
N LYS A 61 -5.27 -11.07 -1.24
CA LYS A 61 -6.54 -11.29 -1.92
C LYS A 61 -7.72 -11.40 -0.96
N ALA A 62 -8.82 -10.73 -1.30
CA ALA A 62 -10.08 -10.81 -0.58
C ALA A 62 -10.61 -12.28 -0.51
N PHE A 63 -11.32 -12.60 0.56
CA PHE A 63 -11.93 -13.90 0.83
C PHE A 63 -10.94 -15.08 0.94
N THR A 64 -9.65 -14.82 1.21
CA THR A 64 -8.69 -15.86 1.56
C THR A 64 -8.48 -15.96 3.06
N GLY A 65 -8.17 -17.16 3.58
CA GLY A 65 -8.15 -17.42 5.02
C GLY A 65 -7.31 -16.44 5.83
N GLY A 66 -6.05 -16.19 5.42
CA GLY A 66 -5.17 -15.25 6.13
C GLY A 66 -5.65 -13.80 6.05
N CYS A 67 -6.23 -13.39 4.93
CA CYS A 67 -6.74 -12.03 4.76
C CYS A 67 -8.01 -11.80 5.55
N THR A 68 -8.88 -12.82 5.64
CA THR A 68 -10.06 -12.81 6.50
C THR A 68 -9.68 -12.69 7.99
N ILE A 69 -8.69 -13.46 8.44
CA ILE A 69 -8.19 -13.37 9.82
C ILE A 69 -7.64 -11.98 10.12
N GLU A 70 -6.84 -11.41 9.22
CA GLU A 70 -6.28 -10.06 9.38
C GLU A 70 -7.37 -8.99 9.43
N CYS A 71 -8.33 -9.02 8.49
CA CYS A 71 -9.44 -8.08 8.46
C CYS A 71 -10.26 -8.11 9.76
N LYS A 72 -10.58 -9.31 10.26
CA LYS A 72 -11.27 -9.50 11.54
C LYS A 72 -10.46 -8.99 12.72
N SER A 73 -9.14 -9.24 12.76
CA SER A 73 -8.26 -8.73 13.81
C SER A 73 -8.30 -7.20 13.88
N LEU A 74 -8.19 -6.53 12.72
CA LEU A 74 -8.25 -5.07 12.63
C LEU A 74 -9.64 -4.54 13.00
N ALA A 75 -10.73 -5.15 12.51
CA ALA A 75 -12.09 -4.73 12.82
C ALA A 75 -12.41 -4.86 14.33
N ALA A 76 -12.00 -5.95 14.94
CA ALA A 76 -12.20 -6.16 16.38
C ALA A 76 -11.46 -5.14 17.27
N ASN A 77 -10.39 -4.55 16.78
CA ASN A 77 -9.56 -3.58 17.48
C ASN A 77 -9.68 -2.13 16.93
N GLY A 78 -10.60 -1.89 16.00
CA GLY A 78 -10.75 -0.59 15.33
C GLY A 78 -10.95 0.58 16.30
N ALA A 79 -11.73 0.38 17.39
CA ALA A 79 -11.92 1.39 18.42
C ALA A 79 -10.59 1.80 19.11
N LYS A 80 -9.68 0.84 19.34
CA LYS A 80 -8.36 1.12 19.94
C LYS A 80 -7.44 1.82 18.94
N ILE A 81 -7.44 1.40 17.67
CA ILE A 81 -6.63 2.02 16.64
C ILE A 81 -7.03 3.49 16.44
N ARG A 82 -8.34 3.78 16.46
CA ARG A 82 -8.86 5.16 16.34
C ARG A 82 -8.59 6.06 17.56
N GLN A 83 -8.02 5.52 18.64
CA GLN A 83 -7.49 6.37 19.72
C GLN A 83 -6.20 7.10 19.30
N TYR A 84 -5.56 6.68 18.21
CA TYR A 84 -4.41 7.37 17.63
C TYR A 84 -4.88 8.32 16.51
N ASP A 85 -4.15 9.40 16.31
CA ASP A 85 -4.37 10.31 15.16
C ASP A 85 -3.83 9.70 13.87
N VAL A 86 -4.51 8.67 13.42
CA VAL A 86 -4.14 7.86 12.27
C VAL A 86 -5.34 7.58 11.36
N ALA A 87 -5.12 7.61 10.05
CA ALA A 87 -5.99 6.99 9.08
C ALA A 87 -5.41 5.61 8.75
N TYR A 88 -6.19 4.54 8.86
CA TYR A 88 -5.70 3.20 8.54
C TYR A 88 -6.59 2.51 7.51
N PHE A 89 -5.96 1.76 6.65
CA PHE A 89 -6.55 1.10 5.50
C PHE A 89 -5.98 -0.30 5.34
N MET A 90 -6.81 -1.23 4.90
CA MET A 90 -6.29 -2.38 4.15
C MET A 90 -6.25 -2.02 2.67
N ALA A 91 -5.36 -2.64 1.89
CA ALA A 91 -5.24 -2.41 0.45
C ALA A 91 -4.94 -3.71 -0.30
N SER A 92 -5.56 -3.90 -1.46
CA SER A 92 -5.27 -5.03 -2.36
C SER A 92 -5.41 -4.64 -3.83
N THR A 93 -5.03 -5.56 -4.69
CA THR A 93 -5.24 -5.42 -6.15
C THR A 93 -6.63 -5.91 -6.60
N ASP A 94 -7.50 -6.31 -5.66
CA ASP A 94 -8.87 -6.68 -5.97
C ASP A 94 -9.69 -5.43 -6.39
N PRO A 95 -10.73 -5.57 -7.23
CA PRO A 95 -11.62 -4.46 -7.57
C PRO A 95 -12.47 -4.04 -6.36
N VAL A 96 -13.06 -2.84 -6.42
CA VAL A 96 -14.01 -2.40 -5.38
C VAL A 96 -15.29 -3.25 -5.44
N GLU A 97 -15.87 -3.37 -6.63
CA GLU A 97 -17.16 -4.00 -6.85
C GLU A 97 -17.04 -5.47 -7.27
N GLY A 98 -18.14 -6.20 -7.19
CA GLY A 98 -18.26 -7.62 -7.54
C GLY A 98 -18.24 -8.53 -6.33
N GLU A 99 -18.64 -9.80 -6.53
CA GLU A 99 -18.77 -10.80 -5.44
C GLU A 99 -17.46 -11.05 -4.67
N LYS A 100 -16.33 -10.84 -5.31
CA LYS A 100 -14.98 -10.98 -4.73
C LYS A 100 -14.25 -9.64 -4.60
N GLY A 101 -14.97 -8.54 -4.71
CA GLY A 101 -14.42 -7.18 -4.55
C GLY A 101 -14.23 -6.79 -3.10
N ASN A 102 -13.45 -5.74 -2.89
CA ASN A 102 -13.15 -5.25 -1.54
C ASN A 102 -14.38 -4.75 -0.78
N LYS A 103 -15.42 -4.27 -1.47
CA LYS A 103 -16.68 -3.87 -0.84
C LYS A 103 -17.42 -5.08 -0.24
N ALA A 104 -17.63 -6.13 -1.03
CA ALA A 104 -18.27 -7.35 -0.54
C ALA A 104 -17.44 -8.01 0.59
N PHE A 105 -16.11 -7.95 0.50
CA PHE A 105 -15.23 -8.46 1.54
C PHE A 105 -15.34 -7.65 2.83
N ALA A 106 -15.30 -6.31 2.75
CA ALA A 106 -15.48 -5.45 3.91
C ALA A 106 -16.81 -5.67 4.62
N GLU A 107 -17.90 -5.81 3.85
CA GLU A 107 -19.24 -6.11 4.37
C GLU A 107 -19.29 -7.47 5.07
N SER A 108 -18.74 -8.52 4.46
CA SER A 108 -18.72 -9.87 5.03
C SER A 108 -17.94 -9.96 6.33
N GLU A 109 -16.82 -9.23 6.43
CA GLU A 109 -15.96 -9.22 7.61
C GLU A 109 -16.32 -8.11 8.62
N LYS A 110 -17.37 -7.33 8.34
CA LYS A 110 -17.82 -6.19 9.16
C LYS A 110 -16.68 -5.21 9.44
N ALA A 111 -15.86 -4.94 8.43
CA ALA A 111 -14.76 -3.98 8.54
C ALA A 111 -15.34 -2.58 8.77
N ASP A 112 -14.90 -1.92 9.85
CA ASP A 112 -15.28 -0.55 10.21
C ASP A 112 -14.26 0.49 9.72
N PHE A 113 -13.44 0.10 8.75
CA PHE A 113 -12.40 0.89 8.08
C PHE A 113 -12.40 0.60 6.58
N PRO A 114 -11.91 1.56 5.74
CA PRO A 114 -11.93 1.38 4.30
C PRO A 114 -10.89 0.37 3.80
N LEU A 115 -11.28 -0.44 2.80
CA LEU A 115 -10.38 -1.28 2.01
C LEU A 115 -10.16 -0.60 0.66
N LEU A 116 -8.90 -0.24 0.37
CA LEU A 116 -8.49 0.40 -0.87
C LEU A 116 -8.32 -0.63 -1.99
N SER A 117 -8.71 -0.26 -3.18
CA SER A 117 -8.63 -1.12 -4.38
C SER A 117 -7.67 -0.54 -5.41
N ASP A 118 -6.67 -1.33 -5.80
CA ASP A 118 -5.68 -0.99 -6.83
C ASP A 118 -5.72 -2.04 -7.98
N PRO A 119 -6.82 -2.10 -8.77
CA PRO A 119 -6.94 -3.10 -9.84
C PRO A 119 -5.94 -2.88 -10.98
N THR A 120 -5.39 -1.67 -11.12
CA THR A 120 -4.32 -1.36 -12.08
C THR A 120 -2.97 -1.89 -11.62
N LYS A 121 -2.80 -2.16 -10.33
CA LYS A 121 -1.56 -2.62 -9.69
C LYS A 121 -0.42 -1.59 -9.70
N GLU A 122 -0.69 -0.38 -10.13
CA GLU A 122 0.33 0.68 -10.24
C GLU A 122 0.82 1.11 -8.85
N THR A 123 -0.10 1.28 -7.90
CA THR A 123 0.25 1.62 -6.53
C THR A 123 0.98 0.49 -5.83
N ALA A 124 0.52 -0.76 -5.99
CA ALA A 124 1.19 -1.93 -5.43
C ALA A 124 2.62 -2.08 -5.97
N ALA A 125 2.83 -1.79 -7.26
CA ALA A 125 4.16 -1.77 -7.87
C ALA A 125 5.03 -0.63 -7.31
N ALA A 126 4.48 0.58 -7.16
CA ALA A 126 5.19 1.73 -6.60
C ALA A 126 5.60 1.50 -5.14
N TYR A 127 4.78 0.79 -4.35
CA TYR A 127 5.10 0.38 -2.99
C TYR A 127 6.04 -0.84 -2.91
N GLY A 128 6.39 -1.44 -4.05
CA GLY A 128 7.23 -2.64 -4.10
C GLY A 128 6.57 -3.91 -3.53
N VAL A 129 5.25 -3.87 -3.34
CA VAL A 129 4.50 -5.00 -2.77
C VAL A 129 3.91 -5.92 -3.84
N LEU A 130 3.96 -5.55 -5.12
CA LEU A 130 3.39 -6.38 -6.18
C LEU A 130 4.24 -7.63 -6.42
N ASN A 131 3.66 -8.81 -6.15
CA ASN A 131 4.20 -10.05 -6.66
C ASN A 131 3.80 -10.19 -8.14
N THR A 132 4.73 -9.93 -9.04
CA THR A 132 4.48 -9.90 -10.50
C THR A 132 4.12 -11.26 -11.08
N GLU A 133 4.62 -12.35 -10.48
CA GLU A 133 4.32 -13.72 -10.93
C GLU A 133 2.88 -14.11 -10.60
N ARG A 134 2.41 -13.72 -9.41
CA ARG A 134 1.08 -14.07 -8.90
C ARG A 134 0.03 -13.00 -9.18
N GLY A 135 0.46 -11.77 -9.51
CA GLY A 135 -0.41 -10.65 -9.88
C GLY A 135 -1.20 -10.04 -8.72
N PHE A 136 -0.78 -10.25 -7.47
CA PHE A 136 -1.39 -9.66 -6.28
C PHE A 136 -0.33 -9.12 -5.29
N ALA A 137 -0.77 -8.33 -4.30
CA ALA A 137 0.13 -7.72 -3.34
C ALA A 137 0.70 -8.73 -2.33
N MET A 138 1.92 -8.51 -1.88
CA MET A 138 2.48 -9.15 -0.70
C MET A 138 1.83 -8.57 0.56
N ARG A 139 1.85 -9.33 1.66
CA ARG A 139 1.30 -8.89 2.95
C ARG A 139 2.35 -8.06 3.69
N TRP A 140 2.33 -6.75 3.46
CA TRP A 140 3.21 -5.79 4.10
C TRP A 140 2.39 -4.63 4.64
N THR A 141 2.80 -4.08 5.78
CA THR A 141 2.17 -2.89 6.36
C THR A 141 3.15 -1.73 6.35
N PHE A 142 2.71 -0.61 5.77
CA PHE A 142 3.45 0.65 5.75
C PHE A 142 2.86 1.60 6.76
N TYR A 143 3.72 2.16 7.60
CA TYR A 143 3.40 3.25 8.52
C TYR A 143 4.00 4.52 7.95
N ILE A 144 3.16 5.51 7.70
CA ILE A 144 3.51 6.78 7.04
C ILE A 144 3.24 7.89 8.04
N ASP A 145 4.24 8.72 8.31
CA ASP A 145 4.10 9.84 9.22
C ASP A 145 3.27 10.98 8.62
N LYS A 146 2.95 11.99 9.42
CA LYS A 146 2.19 13.15 8.97
C LYS A 146 2.89 13.98 7.90
N ASP A 147 4.21 13.84 7.74
CA ASP A 147 4.98 14.55 6.71
C ASP A 147 4.99 13.78 5.38
N GLY A 148 4.34 12.60 5.34
CA GLY A 148 4.21 11.74 4.16
C GLY A 148 5.45 10.87 3.92
N LYS A 149 6.27 10.63 4.96
CA LYS A 149 7.43 9.75 4.90
C LYS A 149 7.13 8.40 5.52
N ILE A 150 7.77 7.36 5.00
CA ILE A 150 7.70 6.02 5.57
C ILE A 150 8.40 6.01 6.93
N ALA A 151 7.65 5.82 7.98
CA ALA A 151 8.15 5.73 9.35
C ALA A 151 8.52 4.29 9.74
N ALA A 152 7.81 3.30 9.20
CA ALA A 152 8.13 1.88 9.36
C ALA A 152 7.52 1.05 8.23
N ILE A 153 8.11 -0.13 8.00
CA ILE A 153 7.59 -1.15 7.08
C ILE A 153 7.63 -2.49 7.82
N ASP A 154 6.46 -3.13 7.96
CA ASP A 154 6.38 -4.51 8.43
C ASP A 154 6.21 -5.45 7.24
N LYS A 155 7.21 -6.30 7.01
CA LYS A 155 7.23 -7.31 5.94
C LYS A 155 6.89 -8.71 6.44
N ALA A 156 6.67 -8.86 7.76
CA ALA A 156 6.43 -10.14 8.42
C ALA A 156 5.08 -10.18 9.14
N VAL A 157 4.07 -9.51 8.60
CA VAL A 157 2.73 -9.38 9.17
C VAL A 157 2.12 -10.75 9.49
N LYS A 158 1.68 -10.91 10.74
CA LYS A 158 0.98 -12.09 11.23
C LYS A 158 -0.52 -11.79 11.30
N PRO A 159 -1.37 -12.40 10.45
CA PRO A 159 -2.79 -12.10 10.40
C PRO A 159 -3.52 -12.11 11.75
N PRO A 160 -3.28 -13.08 12.67
CA PRO A 160 -4.01 -13.11 13.94
C PRO A 160 -3.66 -11.97 14.89
N THR A 161 -2.42 -11.46 14.84
CA THR A 161 -1.93 -10.40 15.76
C THR A 161 -1.76 -9.05 15.07
N SER A 162 -2.22 -8.91 13.82
CA SER A 162 -1.98 -7.71 13.01
C SER A 162 -2.46 -6.42 13.67
N ALA A 163 -3.56 -6.47 14.43
CA ALA A 163 -4.06 -5.29 15.14
C ALA A 163 -3.20 -4.95 16.37
N GLU A 164 -2.79 -5.96 17.15
CA GLU A 164 -1.90 -5.77 18.30
C GLU A 164 -0.54 -5.25 17.85
N ASP A 165 0.01 -5.83 16.77
CA ASP A 165 1.28 -5.42 16.19
C ASP A 165 1.18 -3.97 15.65
N MET A 166 0.06 -3.61 15.01
CA MET A 166 -0.20 -2.23 14.57
C MET A 166 -0.27 -1.27 15.75
N LEU A 167 -1.00 -1.60 16.81
CA LEU A 167 -1.11 -0.76 18.01
C LEU A 167 0.25 -0.56 18.69
N ALA A 168 1.04 -1.64 18.82
CA ALA A 168 2.39 -1.56 19.35
C ALA A 168 3.30 -0.65 18.50
N LYS A 169 3.20 -0.76 17.17
CA LYS A 169 3.97 0.07 16.25
C LYS A 169 3.55 1.55 16.30
N LEU A 170 2.26 1.85 16.37
CA LEU A 170 1.78 3.23 16.53
C LEU A 170 2.28 3.86 17.83
N ALA A 171 2.33 3.10 18.94
CA ALA A 171 2.90 3.55 20.20
C ALA A 171 4.42 3.78 20.10
N GLU A 172 5.17 2.83 19.49
CA GLU A 172 6.61 2.94 19.25
C GLU A 172 6.95 4.20 18.43
N LEU A 173 6.19 4.46 17.37
CA LEU A 173 6.33 5.63 16.50
C LEU A 173 5.80 6.92 17.15
N LYS A 174 5.29 6.86 18.37
CA LYS A 174 4.75 7.99 19.13
C LYS A 174 3.66 8.76 18.34
N VAL A 175 2.83 8.03 17.59
CA VAL A 175 1.68 8.64 16.93
C VAL A 175 0.77 9.26 17.99
N PRO A 176 0.37 10.53 17.85
CA PRO A 176 -0.42 11.20 18.88
C PRO A 176 -1.77 10.51 19.13
N GLN A 177 -2.25 10.57 20.36
CA GLN A 177 -3.63 10.26 20.71
C GLN A 177 -4.37 11.59 20.88
N PRO A 178 -5.40 11.87 20.04
CA PRO A 178 -6.20 13.07 20.24
C PRO A 178 -6.85 13.07 21.63
N LYS A 179 -6.84 14.25 22.27
CA LYS A 179 -7.46 14.46 23.57
C LYS A 179 -8.98 14.44 23.46
#